data_6108ffabbe0ff5131cdb203b2b3f6664
#
_entry.id   6108ffabbe0ff5131cdb203b2b3f6664
#
_cell.length_a   1.000
_cell.length_b   1.000
_cell.length_c   1.000
_cell.angle_alpha   90.00
_cell.angle_beta   90.00
_cell.angle_gamma   90.00
#
_symmetry.space_group_name_H-M   'P 1'
#
loop_
_entity.id
_entity.type
_entity.pdbx_description
1 polymer ?
#
loop_
_entity_poly.entity_id
_entity_poly.type
_entity_poly.pdbx_seq_one_letter_code
_entity_poly.pdbx_strand_id
1 'polypeptide(L)'
;LTETDGPYIELMTGVFTDNQPDFTWLKPQEEKTFVQYFMPYKGVGRVGNATKEAAVSLTALEDGKAALKVYTTGVRENSKITVKRKGVTLYETCTDLSPEQCFEAEFAVGENLEDCVVTVMQGAQILVSYKVYKPKLEPVPKPADAIPAPEKLKTTEELYLAATHLEQYRHATREPADYYLHGLELDGTDIRLNNGYGLLLYRRGRIKESIRYFRQAVKKQTWKNPNPYQGECYFNLGLALAADSQEEKAFDAFYKSTWSAETQSAGFFWLARLACRRGDYEEALEYVEKSLIRNWHNMNGRTLKAALLRKLGADASAFVAECLAIDPLSQGCLYEQAMAEGSEELWLKTMRTESHNFKELAQEYIEAGLYEDAIHILEACPKKDPICWYTLGYIYTQKEENKKATEAFEKGETACPDYCFPNRVEEIRILETVIAGLPQAPMAHYYLGNLLYDKKQYTQAAGHWEKATEEK
;
A
#
# COMPACT_ATOMS: atom_id res chain seq x y z
N LEU A 1 14.03 24.09 2.64
CA LEU A 1 15.39 24.43 3.10
C LEU A 1 15.70 25.87 2.71
N THR A 2 16.20 26.65 3.63
CA THR A 2 16.63 28.03 3.40
C THR A 2 18.16 28.09 3.35
N GLU A 3 18.72 29.19 2.85
CA GLU A 3 20.17 29.39 2.81
C GLU A 3 20.81 29.37 4.22
N THR A 4 20.01 29.57 5.26
CA THR A 4 20.46 29.58 6.66
C THR A 4 20.46 28.21 7.34
N ASP A 5 19.87 27.17 6.71
CA ASP A 5 19.77 25.83 7.28
C ASP A 5 21.07 24.99 7.20
N GLY A 6 22.10 25.54 6.54
CA GLY A 6 23.38 24.89 6.35
C GLY A 6 23.40 23.86 5.20
N PRO A 7 24.52 23.13 5.04
CA PRO A 7 24.65 22.12 4.01
C PRO A 7 23.65 20.99 4.18
N TYR A 8 22.97 20.62 3.09
CA TYR A 8 22.06 19.48 3.04
C TYR A 8 22.55 18.46 2.02
N ILE A 9 22.50 17.20 2.38
CA ILE A 9 22.78 16.08 1.48
C ILE A 9 21.69 15.02 1.65
N GLU A 10 21.21 14.51 0.53
CA GLU A 10 20.23 13.44 0.49
C GLU A 10 20.82 12.24 -0.25
N LEU A 11 20.88 11.10 0.43
CA LEU A 11 21.34 9.84 -0.14
C LEU A 11 20.13 9.04 -0.58
N MET A 12 19.86 9.04 -1.87
CA MET A 12 18.76 8.28 -2.46
C MET A 12 19.27 7.13 -3.31
N THR A 13 18.59 6.00 -3.22
CA THR A 13 18.74 4.88 -4.13
C THR A 13 17.38 4.25 -4.37
N GLY A 14 17.14 3.82 -5.59
CA GLY A 14 15.87 3.22 -6.00
C GLY A 14 16.07 1.84 -6.62
N VAL A 15 15.03 1.05 -6.59
CA VAL A 15 14.96 -0.27 -7.24
C VAL A 15 14.67 -0.12 -8.72
N PHE A 16 13.93 0.91 -9.08
CA PHE A 16 13.58 1.24 -10.44
C PHE A 16 14.40 2.44 -10.91
N THR A 17 14.72 2.44 -12.18
CA THR A 17 15.63 3.41 -12.79
C THR A 17 15.08 4.82 -12.83
N ASP A 18 13.77 4.94 -12.95
CA ASP A 18 13.12 6.22 -13.15
C ASP A 18 12.47 6.69 -11.86
N ASN A 19 12.62 7.97 -11.60
CA ASN A 19 11.94 8.69 -10.56
C ASN A 19 10.55 9.11 -11.08
N GLN A 20 9.81 9.85 -10.29
CA GLN A 20 8.50 10.36 -10.72
C GLN A 20 8.57 10.99 -12.14
N PRO A 21 7.57 10.77 -12.97
CA PRO A 21 6.26 10.13 -12.70
C PRO A 21 6.19 8.62 -12.93
N ASP A 22 7.31 7.96 -13.21
CA ASP A 22 7.30 6.53 -13.50
C ASP A 22 7.12 5.68 -12.23
N PHE A 23 6.45 4.56 -12.37
CA PHE A 23 6.16 3.63 -11.29
C PHE A 23 6.06 2.20 -11.81
N THR A 24 6.12 1.26 -10.88
CA THR A 24 5.97 -0.17 -11.18
C THR A 24 4.79 -0.75 -10.40
N TRP A 25 4.06 -1.60 -11.05
CA TRP A 25 2.97 -2.35 -10.46
C TRP A 25 3.46 -3.63 -9.78
N LEU A 26 2.84 -3.97 -8.67
CA LEU A 26 2.78 -5.33 -8.17
C LEU A 26 1.44 -5.92 -8.58
N LYS A 27 1.47 -6.98 -9.38
CA LYS A 27 0.28 -7.73 -9.77
C LYS A 27 -0.22 -8.56 -8.57
N PRO A 28 -1.49 -8.96 -8.57
CA PRO A 28 -1.97 -9.89 -7.55
C PRO A 28 -1.06 -11.11 -7.45
N GLN A 29 -0.66 -11.46 -6.21
CA GLN A 29 0.26 -12.57 -5.89
C GLN A 29 1.70 -12.41 -6.45
N GLU A 30 2.05 -11.24 -6.96
CA GLU A 30 3.43 -10.91 -7.34
C GLU A 30 4.20 -10.40 -6.13
N GLU A 31 5.40 -10.96 -5.92
CA GLU A 31 6.36 -10.50 -4.92
C GLU A 31 7.62 -10.02 -5.62
N LYS A 32 8.16 -8.89 -5.18
CA LYS A 32 9.46 -8.38 -5.61
C LYS A 32 10.34 -8.14 -4.40
N THR A 33 11.44 -8.85 -4.34
CA THR A 33 12.43 -8.72 -3.27
C THR A 33 13.70 -8.08 -3.81
N PHE A 34 14.25 -7.14 -3.07
CA PHE A 34 15.52 -6.48 -3.40
C PHE A 34 16.30 -6.15 -2.14
N VAL A 35 17.61 -6.00 -2.30
CA VAL A 35 18.51 -5.64 -1.21
C VAL A 35 19.35 -4.44 -1.63
N GLN A 36 19.45 -3.47 -0.74
CA GLN A 36 20.29 -2.28 -0.90
C GLN A 36 21.32 -2.25 0.21
N TYR A 37 22.53 -1.78 -0.12
CA TYR A 37 23.63 -1.65 0.84
C TYR A 37 24.09 -0.21 0.89
N PHE A 38 24.25 0.33 2.10
CA PHE A 38 24.91 1.59 2.37
C PHE A 38 26.29 1.29 2.93
N MET A 39 27.33 1.66 2.19
CA MET A 39 28.71 1.36 2.54
C MET A 39 29.52 2.66 2.67
N PRO A 40 29.92 3.06 3.89
CA PRO A 40 30.90 4.13 4.06
C PRO A 40 32.28 3.65 3.60
N TYR A 41 33.04 4.53 2.96
CA TYR A 41 34.39 4.26 2.54
C TYR A 41 35.30 5.49 2.75
N LYS A 42 36.61 5.28 2.80
CA LYS A 42 37.59 6.36 2.93
C LYS A 42 38.77 6.13 1.98
N GLY A 43 39.44 7.22 1.62
CA GLY A 43 40.70 7.20 0.88
C GLY A 43 40.57 6.94 -0.63
N VAL A 44 39.49 6.32 -1.12
CA VAL A 44 39.32 5.92 -2.53
C VAL A 44 39.09 7.11 -3.46
N GLY A 45 38.48 8.18 -2.95
CA GLY A 45 38.08 9.32 -3.78
C GLY A 45 36.82 8.96 -4.63
N ARG A 46 36.84 9.35 -5.91
CA ARG A 46 35.73 9.01 -6.82
C ARG A 46 35.72 7.53 -7.16
N VAL A 47 34.71 6.81 -6.68
CA VAL A 47 34.56 5.37 -6.88
C VAL A 47 34.19 5.05 -8.33
N GLY A 48 34.91 4.12 -8.95
CA GLY A 48 34.57 3.58 -10.26
C GLY A 48 33.55 2.45 -10.20
N ASN A 49 33.71 1.57 -9.20
CA ASN A 49 32.72 0.53 -8.88
C ASN A 49 32.85 0.11 -7.41
N ALA A 50 31.76 -0.39 -6.84
CA ALA A 50 31.71 -0.91 -5.48
C ALA A 50 30.81 -2.14 -5.38
N THR A 51 31.12 -3.00 -4.43
CA THR A 51 30.30 -4.11 -3.96
C THR A 51 30.19 -4.01 -2.44
N LYS A 52 29.46 -4.89 -1.80
CA LYS A 52 29.45 -4.97 -0.32
C LYS A 52 30.82 -5.35 0.27
N GLU A 53 31.75 -5.83 -0.54
CA GLU A 53 33.07 -6.30 -0.11
C GLU A 53 34.19 -5.27 -0.31
N ALA A 54 34.10 -4.46 -1.38
CA ALA A 54 35.17 -3.52 -1.72
C ALA A 54 34.70 -2.38 -2.62
N ALA A 55 35.44 -1.27 -2.60
CA ALA A 55 35.31 -0.16 -3.55
C ALA A 55 36.67 0.07 -4.25
N VAL A 56 36.62 0.46 -5.52
CA VAL A 56 37.80 0.67 -6.34
C VAL A 56 37.71 1.95 -7.15
N SER A 57 38.83 2.65 -7.29
CA SER A 57 38.99 3.72 -8.26
C SER A 57 40.26 3.54 -9.09
N LEU A 58 40.19 3.96 -10.35
CA LEU A 58 41.33 4.07 -11.24
C LEU A 58 41.27 5.45 -11.91
N THR A 59 42.25 6.28 -11.66
CA THR A 59 42.31 7.69 -12.10
C THR A 59 43.55 7.92 -12.93
N ALA A 60 43.46 8.60 -14.06
CA ALA A 60 44.61 9.02 -14.82
C ALA A 60 45.39 10.12 -14.06
N LEU A 61 46.67 9.97 -14.06
CA LEU A 61 47.62 10.98 -13.58
C LEU A 61 48.37 11.61 -14.77
N GLU A 62 49.15 12.61 -14.49
CA GLU A 62 50.09 13.18 -15.47
C GLU A 62 51.19 12.16 -15.85
N ASP A 63 51.88 12.41 -16.97
CA ASP A 63 52.98 11.58 -17.47
C ASP A 63 52.64 10.12 -17.81
N GLY A 64 51.39 9.84 -18.21
CA GLY A 64 50.99 8.51 -18.64
C GLY A 64 50.92 7.47 -17.52
N LYS A 65 50.74 7.89 -16.29
CA LYS A 65 50.51 7.06 -15.11
C LYS A 65 49.05 6.99 -14.74
N ALA A 66 48.68 6.01 -13.92
CA ALA A 66 47.39 5.89 -13.25
C ALA A 66 47.58 5.65 -11.74
N ALA A 67 46.68 6.23 -10.97
CA ALA A 67 46.51 5.92 -9.55
C ALA A 67 45.37 4.89 -9.39
N LEU A 68 45.67 3.78 -8.76
CA LEU A 68 44.73 2.72 -8.36
C LEU A 68 44.55 2.82 -6.84
N LYS A 69 43.29 2.85 -6.40
CA LYS A 69 42.94 2.82 -4.99
C LYS A 69 41.86 1.76 -4.74
N VAL A 70 42.06 1.01 -3.64
CA VAL A 70 41.14 -0.08 -3.25
C VAL A 70 40.84 0.05 -1.75
N TYR A 71 39.57 0.05 -1.42
CA TYR A 71 39.05 -0.02 -0.06
C TYR A 71 38.28 -1.32 0.13
N THR A 72 38.42 -2.01 1.26
CA THR A 72 37.69 -3.21 1.61
C THR A 72 36.89 -3.00 2.90
N THR A 73 35.70 -3.65 2.99
CA THR A 73 34.83 -3.55 4.16
C THR A 73 35.23 -4.49 5.29
N GLY A 74 36.15 -5.39 5.05
CA GLY A 74 36.75 -6.32 6.02
C GLY A 74 38.20 -6.62 5.70
N VAL A 75 38.88 -7.28 6.63
CA VAL A 75 40.27 -7.75 6.40
C VAL A 75 40.25 -8.85 5.33
N ARG A 76 41.12 -8.68 4.31
CA ARG A 76 41.26 -9.56 3.16
C ARG A 76 42.74 -9.91 2.95
N GLU A 77 43.14 -11.01 3.58
CA GLU A 77 44.51 -11.49 3.48
C GLU A 77 44.81 -12.04 2.09
N ASN A 78 46.07 -11.86 1.63
CA ASN A 78 46.59 -12.35 0.37
C ASN A 78 45.67 -12.06 -0.84
N SER A 79 45.17 -10.83 -0.90
CA SER A 79 44.30 -10.39 -1.99
C SER A 79 45.12 -10.07 -3.24
N LYS A 80 44.65 -10.60 -4.38
CA LYS A 80 45.26 -10.33 -5.69
C LYS A 80 44.59 -9.15 -6.35
N ILE A 81 45.33 -8.13 -6.72
CA ILE A 81 44.89 -6.95 -7.46
C ILE A 81 45.52 -6.97 -8.84
N THR A 82 44.69 -6.90 -9.88
CA THR A 82 45.17 -6.86 -11.28
C THR A 82 44.55 -5.72 -12.04
N VAL A 83 45.32 -5.06 -12.90
CA VAL A 83 44.81 -4.15 -13.92
C VAL A 83 45.25 -4.67 -15.28
N LYS A 84 44.27 -4.92 -16.15
CA LYS A 84 44.51 -5.42 -17.51
C LYS A 84 43.88 -4.48 -18.54
N ARG A 85 44.53 -4.38 -19.71
CA ARG A 85 43.98 -3.72 -20.90
C ARG A 85 44.00 -4.71 -22.07
N LYS A 86 42.83 -5.03 -22.64
CA LYS A 86 42.72 -5.97 -23.76
C LYS A 86 43.50 -7.28 -23.55
N GLY A 87 43.44 -7.79 -22.30
CA GLY A 87 44.11 -9.03 -21.90
C GLY A 87 45.59 -8.88 -21.43
N VAL A 88 46.25 -7.76 -21.72
CA VAL A 88 47.61 -7.49 -21.27
C VAL A 88 47.60 -6.92 -19.82
N THR A 89 48.37 -7.53 -18.94
CA THR A 89 48.56 -7.09 -17.56
C THR A 89 49.42 -5.83 -17.49
N LEU A 90 48.88 -4.74 -16.96
CA LEU A 90 49.57 -3.47 -16.74
C LEU A 90 50.08 -3.36 -15.30
N TYR A 91 49.36 -3.93 -14.37
CA TYR A 91 49.71 -3.95 -12.95
C TYR A 91 49.19 -5.23 -12.30
N GLU A 92 49.99 -5.81 -11.42
CA GLU A 92 49.62 -6.96 -10.61
C GLU A 92 50.32 -6.94 -9.27
N THR A 93 49.62 -7.21 -8.19
CA THR A 93 50.19 -7.38 -6.85
C THR A 93 49.33 -8.34 -6.01
N CYS A 94 49.96 -8.93 -4.98
CA CYS A 94 49.27 -9.63 -3.91
C CYS A 94 49.61 -8.95 -2.59
N THR A 95 48.59 -8.60 -1.81
CA THR A 95 48.76 -7.88 -0.54
C THR A 95 47.57 -8.12 0.37
N ASP A 96 47.77 -7.84 1.65
CA ASP A 96 46.67 -7.80 2.62
C ASP A 96 45.95 -6.46 2.51
N LEU A 97 44.63 -6.51 2.55
CA LEU A 97 43.77 -5.35 2.53
C LEU A 97 42.96 -5.28 3.83
N SER A 98 42.69 -4.05 4.31
CA SER A 98 41.90 -3.84 5.52
C SER A 98 41.06 -2.57 5.40
N PRO A 99 39.96 -2.44 6.16
CA PRO A 99 39.13 -1.22 6.19
C PRO A 99 39.86 -0.04 6.86
N GLU A 100 40.93 -0.29 7.58
CA GLU A 100 41.68 0.76 8.27
C GLU A 100 42.54 1.60 7.34
N GLN A 101 43.08 0.97 6.26
CA GLN A 101 43.94 1.62 5.30
C GLN A 101 43.50 1.33 3.87
N CYS A 102 43.28 2.40 3.10
CA CYS A 102 43.08 2.28 1.65
C CYS A 102 44.42 1.85 0.99
N PHE A 103 44.32 0.82 0.13
CA PHE A 103 45.42 0.45 -0.73
C PHE A 103 45.60 1.48 -1.83
N GLU A 104 46.85 1.92 -2.09
CA GLU A 104 47.17 2.87 -3.13
C GLU A 104 48.39 2.39 -3.93
N ALA A 105 48.30 2.50 -5.26
CA ALA A 105 49.44 2.21 -6.15
C ALA A 105 49.41 3.12 -7.38
N GLU A 106 50.59 3.48 -7.86
CA GLU A 106 50.76 4.16 -9.13
C GLU A 106 51.52 3.28 -10.11
N PHE A 107 51.10 3.27 -11.36
CA PHE A 107 51.77 2.50 -12.42
C PHE A 107 51.59 3.15 -13.79
N ALA A 108 52.47 2.81 -14.73
CA ALA A 108 52.39 3.30 -16.10
C ALA A 108 51.20 2.70 -16.85
N VAL A 109 50.43 3.54 -17.50
CA VAL A 109 49.22 3.12 -18.24
C VAL A 109 49.23 3.59 -19.68
N GLY A 110 50.10 4.55 -20.03
CA GLY A 110 50.12 5.20 -21.36
C GLY A 110 49.05 6.31 -21.49
N GLU A 111 48.59 6.58 -22.71
CA GLU A 111 47.83 7.80 -22.99
C GLU A 111 46.43 7.89 -22.36
N ASN A 112 45.77 6.78 -22.07
CA ASN A 112 44.42 6.80 -21.49
C ASN A 112 44.11 5.51 -20.69
N LEU A 113 42.99 5.52 -19.97
CA LEU A 113 42.48 4.39 -19.17
C LEU A 113 41.47 3.53 -19.88
N GLU A 114 41.12 3.84 -21.12
CA GLU A 114 40.03 3.16 -21.85
C GLU A 114 40.34 1.67 -21.97
N ASP A 115 39.30 0.83 -21.81
CA ASP A 115 39.37 -0.63 -21.77
C ASP A 115 40.21 -1.24 -20.63
N CYS A 116 40.73 -0.45 -19.69
CA CYS A 116 41.32 -1.01 -18.50
C CYS A 116 40.27 -1.69 -17.62
N VAL A 117 40.61 -2.89 -17.15
CA VAL A 117 39.82 -3.67 -16.21
C VAL A 117 40.64 -3.89 -14.94
N VAL A 118 40.11 -3.37 -13.84
CA VAL A 118 40.62 -3.68 -12.50
C VAL A 118 39.88 -4.86 -11.95
N THR A 119 40.57 -5.81 -11.33
CA THR A 119 39.95 -6.92 -10.60
C THR A 119 40.68 -7.11 -9.28
N VAL A 120 39.93 -7.17 -8.19
CA VAL A 120 40.40 -7.45 -6.83
C VAL A 120 39.78 -8.81 -6.42
N MET A 121 40.65 -9.74 -6.04
CA MET A 121 40.23 -11.11 -5.70
C MET A 121 40.86 -11.56 -4.39
N GLN A 122 40.14 -12.41 -3.67
CA GLN A 122 40.68 -13.22 -2.57
C GLN A 122 40.44 -14.69 -2.88
N GLY A 123 41.52 -15.42 -3.13
CA GLY A 123 41.39 -16.79 -3.65
C GLY A 123 40.63 -16.83 -4.99
N ALA A 124 39.53 -17.57 -5.04
CA ALA A 124 38.66 -17.64 -6.19
C ALA A 124 37.52 -16.58 -6.21
N GLN A 125 37.34 -15.83 -5.11
CA GLN A 125 36.28 -14.85 -4.98
C GLN A 125 36.71 -13.49 -5.58
N ILE A 126 35.91 -12.96 -6.48
CA ILE A 126 36.04 -11.57 -6.95
C ILE A 126 35.38 -10.66 -5.90
N LEU A 127 36.17 -9.80 -5.27
CA LEU A 127 35.66 -8.80 -4.31
C LEU A 127 35.01 -7.62 -5.04
N VAL A 128 35.69 -7.09 -6.06
CA VAL A 128 35.17 -6.05 -6.95
C VAL A 128 35.88 -6.12 -8.30
N SER A 129 35.18 -5.76 -9.36
CA SER A 129 35.76 -5.57 -10.69
C SER A 129 35.22 -4.28 -11.30
N TYR A 130 36.11 -3.54 -11.98
CA TYR A 130 35.77 -2.27 -12.61
C TYR A 130 36.38 -2.20 -14.01
N LYS A 131 35.52 -2.01 -15.02
CA LYS A 131 35.95 -1.70 -16.38
C LYS A 131 35.78 -0.21 -16.65
N VAL A 132 36.88 0.45 -17.02
CA VAL A 132 36.81 1.87 -17.41
C VAL A 132 36.08 2.00 -18.73
N TYR A 133 35.07 2.82 -18.77
CA TYR A 133 34.31 3.16 -19.97
C TYR A 133 34.32 4.66 -20.22
N LYS A 134 34.22 5.04 -21.47
CA LYS A 134 34.06 6.44 -21.86
C LYS A 134 32.56 6.77 -21.79
N PRO A 135 32.16 7.72 -20.96
CA PRO A 135 30.76 8.15 -20.92
C PRO A 135 30.33 8.66 -22.28
N LYS A 136 29.21 8.16 -22.80
CA LYS A 136 28.57 8.76 -23.96
C LYS A 136 27.68 9.90 -23.47
N LEU A 137 27.91 11.09 -24.01
CA LEU A 137 26.96 12.18 -23.82
C LEU A 137 25.77 11.91 -24.76
N GLU A 138 24.66 11.51 -24.17
CA GLU A 138 23.41 11.39 -24.90
C GLU A 138 22.75 12.77 -25.01
N PRO A 139 22.00 13.02 -26.11
CA PRO A 139 21.24 14.26 -26.23
C PRO A 139 20.23 14.35 -25.07
N VAL A 140 20.06 15.57 -24.55
CA VAL A 140 19.04 15.82 -23.50
C VAL A 140 17.68 15.42 -24.06
N PRO A 141 16.94 14.53 -23.39
CA PRO A 141 15.62 14.13 -23.84
C PRO A 141 14.67 15.34 -23.88
N LYS A 142 13.68 15.32 -24.76
CA LYS A 142 12.64 16.34 -24.72
C LYS A 142 11.92 16.29 -23.38
N PRO A 143 11.54 17.46 -22.82
CA PRO A 143 10.68 17.48 -21.64
C PRO A 143 9.40 16.68 -21.90
N ALA A 144 8.89 15.99 -20.87
CA ALA A 144 7.61 15.33 -20.96
C ALA A 144 6.50 16.34 -21.27
N ASP A 145 5.62 16.02 -22.20
CA ASP A 145 4.45 16.84 -22.49
C ASP A 145 3.43 16.72 -21.34
N ALA A 146 2.76 17.84 -21.03
CA ALA A 146 1.65 17.82 -20.09
C ALA A 146 0.53 16.92 -20.60
N ILE A 147 -0.17 16.23 -19.68
CA ILE A 147 -1.32 15.37 -20.03
C ILE A 147 -2.35 16.18 -20.84
N PRO A 148 -2.74 15.73 -22.05
CA PRO A 148 -3.69 16.46 -22.89
C PRO A 148 -5.07 16.57 -22.23
N ALA A 149 -5.85 17.57 -22.61
CA ALA A 149 -7.26 17.63 -22.22
C ALA A 149 -8.04 16.45 -22.82
N PRO A 150 -9.12 15.96 -22.18
CA PRO A 150 -9.85 14.77 -22.63
C PRO A 150 -10.28 14.83 -24.10
N GLU A 151 -10.73 15.99 -24.56
CA GLU A 151 -11.23 16.20 -25.93
C GLU A 151 -10.14 16.05 -27.03
N LYS A 152 -8.88 16.08 -26.61
CA LYS A 152 -7.73 15.88 -27.51
C LYS A 152 -7.38 14.40 -27.69
N LEU A 153 -7.83 13.54 -26.80
CA LEU A 153 -7.66 12.10 -26.88
C LEU A 153 -8.77 11.49 -27.73
N LYS A 154 -8.44 10.51 -28.56
CA LYS A 154 -9.34 10.01 -29.61
C LYS A 154 -9.85 8.60 -29.37
N THR A 155 -9.23 7.86 -28.46
CA THR A 155 -9.56 6.47 -28.21
C THR A 155 -9.92 6.25 -26.74
N THR A 156 -10.75 5.25 -26.48
CA THR A 156 -11.07 4.81 -25.10
C THR A 156 -9.83 4.32 -24.35
N GLU A 157 -8.84 3.77 -25.07
CA GLU A 157 -7.56 3.36 -24.50
C GLU A 157 -6.77 4.54 -23.94
N GLU A 158 -6.56 5.59 -24.75
CA GLU A 158 -5.84 6.79 -24.31
C GLU A 158 -6.52 7.44 -23.11
N LEU A 159 -7.86 7.53 -23.14
CA LEU A 159 -8.67 8.11 -22.06
C LEU A 159 -8.60 7.28 -20.77
N TYR A 160 -8.66 5.94 -20.88
CA TYR A 160 -8.50 5.06 -19.75
C TYR A 160 -7.12 5.17 -19.09
N LEU A 161 -6.05 5.15 -19.90
CA LEU A 161 -4.68 5.28 -19.40
C LEU A 161 -4.45 6.66 -18.74
N ALA A 162 -4.96 7.73 -19.34
CA ALA A 162 -4.89 9.07 -18.78
C ALA A 162 -5.65 9.18 -17.44
N ALA A 163 -6.86 8.64 -17.36
CA ALA A 163 -7.64 8.63 -16.14
C ALA A 163 -6.94 7.84 -15.02
N THR A 164 -6.43 6.64 -15.33
CA THR A 164 -5.70 5.81 -14.38
C THR A 164 -4.44 6.51 -13.88
N HIS A 165 -3.70 7.17 -14.78
CA HIS A 165 -2.53 7.96 -14.39
C HIS A 165 -2.90 9.07 -13.41
N LEU A 166 -3.99 9.80 -13.65
CA LEU A 166 -4.46 10.88 -12.77
C LEU A 166 -5.00 10.39 -11.42
N GLU A 167 -5.48 9.16 -11.33
CA GLU A 167 -5.81 8.54 -10.03
C GLU A 167 -4.57 8.26 -9.20
N GLN A 168 -3.46 7.90 -9.83
CA GLN A 168 -2.19 7.59 -9.18
C GLN A 168 -1.40 8.85 -8.83
N TYR A 169 -1.38 9.80 -9.75
CA TYR A 169 -0.67 11.07 -9.62
C TYR A 169 -1.66 12.24 -9.66
N ARG A 170 -1.84 12.87 -8.52
CA ARG A 170 -2.70 14.05 -8.42
C ARG A 170 -2.20 15.16 -9.34
N HIS A 171 -3.11 15.72 -10.10
CA HIS A 171 -2.84 16.88 -10.95
C HIS A 171 -3.60 18.10 -10.43
N ALA A 172 -2.98 19.30 -10.51
CA ALA A 172 -3.58 20.52 -9.96
C ALA A 172 -4.89 20.93 -10.67
N THR A 173 -5.02 20.65 -11.98
CA THR A 173 -6.11 21.15 -12.83
C THR A 173 -6.79 20.07 -13.65
N ARG A 174 -6.44 18.79 -13.48
CA ARG A 174 -7.04 17.67 -14.21
C ARG A 174 -7.63 16.67 -13.25
N GLU A 175 -8.84 16.20 -13.57
CA GLU A 175 -9.57 15.22 -12.78
C GLU A 175 -9.75 13.92 -13.56
N PRO A 176 -9.51 12.74 -12.97
CA PRO A 176 -9.69 11.48 -13.68
C PRO A 176 -11.12 11.26 -14.17
N ALA A 177 -12.12 11.79 -13.45
CA ALA A 177 -13.52 11.68 -13.82
C ALA A 177 -13.80 12.24 -15.24
N ASP A 178 -13.18 13.35 -15.63
CA ASP A 178 -13.40 13.99 -16.92
C ASP A 178 -12.96 13.07 -18.07
N TYR A 179 -11.88 12.33 -17.88
CA TYR A 179 -11.35 11.38 -18.87
C TYR A 179 -12.21 10.11 -18.94
N TYR A 180 -12.63 9.57 -17.80
CA TYR A 180 -13.56 8.43 -17.80
C TYR A 180 -14.88 8.78 -18.49
N LEU A 181 -15.47 9.91 -18.15
CA LEU A 181 -16.76 10.35 -18.72
C LEU A 181 -16.65 10.59 -20.21
N HIS A 182 -15.60 11.30 -20.68
CA HIS A 182 -15.41 11.50 -22.11
C HIS A 182 -15.19 10.18 -22.86
N GLY A 183 -14.47 9.22 -22.27
CA GLY A 183 -14.33 7.89 -22.85
C GLY A 183 -15.66 7.13 -22.92
N LEU A 184 -16.52 7.28 -21.92
CA LEU A 184 -17.88 6.69 -21.94
C LEU A 184 -18.85 7.37 -22.91
N GLU A 185 -18.59 8.63 -23.29
CA GLU A 185 -19.29 9.28 -24.42
C GLU A 185 -18.90 8.64 -25.76
N LEU A 186 -17.62 8.25 -25.94
CA LEU A 186 -17.16 7.54 -27.13
C LEU A 186 -17.67 6.10 -27.22
N ASP A 187 -17.58 5.35 -26.12
CA ASP A 187 -18.15 4.00 -25.96
C ASP A 187 -18.70 3.81 -24.55
N GLY A 188 -19.99 4.01 -24.37
CA GLY A 188 -20.70 3.80 -23.10
C GLY A 188 -20.69 2.34 -22.61
N THR A 189 -20.18 1.40 -23.41
CA THR A 189 -20.09 -0.02 -23.08
C THR A 189 -18.66 -0.50 -22.77
N ASP A 190 -17.65 0.36 -22.92
CA ASP A 190 -16.26 -0.02 -22.62
C ASP A 190 -16.14 -0.56 -21.19
N ILE A 191 -15.58 -1.76 -21.05
CA ILE A 191 -15.53 -2.49 -19.78
C ILE A 191 -14.62 -1.78 -18.77
N ARG A 192 -13.44 -1.32 -19.22
CA ARG A 192 -12.43 -0.72 -18.34
C ARG A 192 -12.85 0.66 -17.86
N LEU A 193 -13.43 1.48 -18.76
CA LEU A 193 -13.94 2.80 -18.39
C LEU A 193 -15.10 2.70 -17.41
N ASN A 194 -16.07 1.78 -17.63
CA ASN A 194 -17.13 1.56 -16.67
C ASN A 194 -16.60 1.04 -15.33
N ASN A 195 -15.69 0.07 -15.32
CA ASN A 195 -15.11 -0.46 -14.11
C ASN A 195 -14.28 0.61 -13.36
N GLY A 196 -13.40 1.34 -14.06
CA GLY A 196 -12.56 2.39 -13.47
C GLY A 196 -13.38 3.55 -12.91
N TYR A 197 -14.35 4.05 -13.67
CA TYR A 197 -15.22 5.12 -13.18
C TYR A 197 -16.12 4.66 -12.03
N GLY A 198 -16.63 3.43 -12.09
CA GLY A 198 -17.35 2.82 -10.98
C GLY A 198 -16.51 2.77 -9.70
N LEU A 199 -15.22 2.39 -9.81
CA LEU A 199 -14.30 2.34 -8.68
C LEU A 199 -13.98 3.74 -8.12
N LEU A 200 -13.81 4.74 -8.99
CA LEU A 200 -13.66 6.14 -8.60
C LEU A 200 -14.88 6.64 -7.80
N LEU A 201 -16.08 6.33 -8.27
CA LEU A 201 -17.33 6.68 -7.56
C LEU A 201 -17.45 5.96 -6.21
N TYR A 202 -17.10 4.68 -6.16
CA TYR A 202 -17.07 3.90 -4.91
C TYR A 202 -16.14 4.55 -3.87
N ARG A 203 -14.91 4.87 -4.25
CA ARG A 203 -13.93 5.56 -3.39
C ARG A 203 -14.39 6.94 -2.94
N ARG A 204 -15.25 7.59 -3.73
CA ARG A 204 -15.89 8.88 -3.39
C ARG A 204 -17.17 8.72 -2.57
N GLY A 205 -17.52 7.51 -2.11
CA GLY A 205 -18.72 7.24 -1.32
C GLY A 205 -20.05 7.28 -2.12
N ARG A 206 -19.99 7.39 -3.46
CA ARG A 206 -21.16 7.38 -4.36
C ARG A 206 -21.54 5.96 -4.73
N ILE A 207 -21.86 5.16 -3.71
CA ILE A 207 -22.01 3.71 -3.81
C ILE A 207 -23.08 3.28 -4.82
N LYS A 208 -24.30 3.85 -4.71
CA LYS A 208 -25.43 3.49 -5.61
C LYS A 208 -25.12 3.79 -7.07
N GLU A 209 -24.39 4.86 -7.35
CA GLU A 209 -23.97 5.20 -8.70
C GLU A 209 -22.91 4.24 -9.21
N SER A 210 -21.94 3.88 -8.37
CA SER A 210 -20.88 2.93 -8.75
C SER A 210 -21.44 1.57 -9.19
N ILE A 211 -22.48 1.07 -8.52
CA ILE A 211 -23.17 -0.17 -8.86
C ILE A 211 -23.66 -0.15 -10.33
N ARG A 212 -24.18 0.98 -10.81
CA ARG A 212 -24.64 1.12 -12.19
C ARG A 212 -23.52 0.87 -13.19
N TYR A 213 -22.36 1.45 -12.97
CA TYR A 213 -21.21 1.30 -13.87
C TYR A 213 -20.61 -0.10 -13.79
N PHE A 214 -20.48 -0.68 -12.61
CA PHE A 214 -20.02 -2.06 -12.47
C PHE A 214 -20.96 -3.05 -13.15
N ARG A 215 -22.26 -2.88 -13.03
CA ARG A 215 -23.24 -3.71 -13.75
C ARG A 215 -23.10 -3.60 -15.26
N GLN A 216 -22.84 -2.39 -15.77
CA GLN A 216 -22.60 -2.20 -17.20
C GLN A 216 -21.31 -2.90 -17.65
N ALA A 217 -20.24 -2.81 -16.88
CA ALA A 217 -18.98 -3.52 -17.14
C ALA A 217 -19.21 -5.04 -17.19
N VAL A 218 -19.86 -5.61 -16.16
CA VAL A 218 -20.20 -7.04 -16.09
C VAL A 218 -21.09 -7.47 -17.26
N LYS A 219 -22.12 -6.70 -17.58
CA LYS A 219 -23.02 -6.98 -18.71
C LYS A 219 -22.26 -7.07 -20.04
N LYS A 220 -21.34 -6.15 -20.29
CA LYS A 220 -20.55 -6.16 -21.53
C LYS A 220 -19.52 -7.28 -21.52
N GLN A 221 -18.85 -7.51 -20.40
CA GLN A 221 -17.85 -8.55 -20.25
C GLN A 221 -18.42 -9.96 -20.46
N THR A 222 -19.66 -10.19 -20.03
CA THR A 222 -20.33 -11.48 -20.13
C THR A 222 -21.20 -11.66 -21.37
N TRP A 223 -21.26 -10.67 -22.24
CA TRP A 223 -22.16 -10.69 -23.41
C TRP A 223 -21.97 -11.92 -24.31
N LYS A 224 -20.72 -12.29 -24.58
CA LYS A 224 -20.43 -13.47 -25.44
C LYS A 224 -19.88 -14.67 -24.67
N ASN A 225 -19.37 -14.42 -23.47
CA ASN A 225 -18.80 -15.45 -22.60
C ASN A 225 -19.29 -15.26 -21.17
N PRO A 226 -20.20 -16.11 -20.66
CA PRO A 226 -20.71 -16.01 -19.30
C PRO A 226 -19.64 -16.25 -18.23
N ASN A 227 -18.47 -16.77 -18.62
CA ASN A 227 -17.35 -17.05 -17.75
C ASN A 227 -16.10 -16.26 -18.23
N PRO A 228 -16.07 -14.94 -17.99
CA PRO A 228 -14.94 -14.12 -18.40
C PRO A 228 -13.66 -14.53 -17.66
N TYR A 229 -12.51 -14.32 -18.30
CA TYR A 229 -11.22 -14.65 -17.71
C TYR A 229 -10.88 -13.77 -16.51
N GLN A 230 -11.28 -12.49 -16.54
CA GLN A 230 -11.01 -11.50 -15.49
C GLN A 230 -12.19 -11.41 -14.51
N GLY A 231 -11.91 -11.41 -13.22
CA GLY A 231 -12.89 -11.35 -12.14
C GLY A 231 -13.11 -9.97 -11.54
N GLU A 232 -12.28 -8.96 -11.90
CA GLU A 232 -12.25 -7.66 -11.24
C GLU A 232 -13.60 -6.93 -11.26
N CYS A 233 -14.33 -6.93 -12.40
CA CYS A 233 -15.63 -6.28 -12.49
C CYS A 233 -16.66 -6.89 -11.54
N TYR A 234 -16.64 -8.21 -11.37
CA TYR A 234 -17.50 -8.90 -10.40
C TYR A 234 -17.08 -8.59 -8.96
N PHE A 235 -15.78 -8.56 -8.68
CA PHE A 235 -15.28 -8.24 -7.35
C PHE A 235 -15.69 -6.82 -6.93
N ASN A 236 -15.46 -5.84 -7.80
CA ASN A 236 -15.83 -4.44 -7.54
C ASN A 236 -17.34 -4.25 -7.42
N LEU A 237 -18.13 -4.98 -8.21
CA LEU A 237 -19.58 -5.01 -8.04
C LEU A 237 -19.96 -5.57 -6.67
N GLY A 238 -19.31 -6.64 -6.22
CA GLY A 238 -19.49 -7.24 -4.89
C GLY A 238 -19.23 -6.24 -3.77
N LEU A 239 -18.12 -5.48 -3.85
CA LEU A 239 -17.79 -4.42 -2.87
C LEU A 239 -18.90 -3.37 -2.77
N ALA A 240 -19.37 -2.87 -3.92
CA ALA A 240 -20.40 -1.84 -3.95
C ALA A 240 -21.76 -2.36 -3.46
N LEU A 241 -22.12 -3.60 -3.79
CA LEU A 241 -23.35 -4.23 -3.30
C LEU A 241 -23.31 -4.49 -1.79
N ALA A 242 -22.16 -4.94 -1.24
CA ALA A 242 -21.97 -5.12 0.19
C ALA A 242 -22.09 -3.77 0.94
N ALA A 243 -21.47 -2.71 0.41
CA ALA A 243 -21.59 -1.36 0.96
C ALA A 243 -23.02 -0.81 0.91
N ASP A 244 -23.81 -1.21 -0.10
CA ASP A 244 -25.25 -0.85 -0.21
C ASP A 244 -26.17 -1.85 0.53
N SER A 245 -25.62 -2.71 1.38
CA SER A 245 -26.37 -3.71 2.18
C SER A 245 -27.18 -4.74 1.33
N GLN A 246 -26.77 -5.00 0.09
CA GLN A 246 -27.33 -6.01 -0.79
C GLN A 246 -26.52 -7.32 -0.68
N GLU A 247 -26.46 -7.92 0.53
CA GLU A 247 -25.52 -8.99 0.87
C GLU A 247 -25.65 -10.25 -0.01
N GLU A 248 -26.87 -10.70 -0.33
CA GLU A 248 -27.06 -11.87 -1.21
C GLU A 248 -26.47 -11.64 -2.61
N LYS A 249 -26.73 -10.45 -3.19
CA LYS A 249 -26.17 -10.11 -4.50
C LYS A 249 -24.66 -9.87 -4.44
N ALA A 250 -24.17 -9.35 -3.32
CA ALA A 250 -22.74 -9.21 -3.09
C ALA A 250 -22.07 -10.59 -3.01
N PHE A 251 -22.69 -11.54 -2.31
CA PHE A 251 -22.23 -12.92 -2.23
C PHE A 251 -22.11 -13.55 -3.63
N ASP A 252 -23.13 -13.45 -4.46
CA ASP A 252 -23.12 -13.97 -5.83
C ASP A 252 -21.98 -13.35 -6.67
N ALA A 253 -21.80 -12.03 -6.56
CA ALA A 253 -20.76 -11.31 -7.28
C ALA A 253 -19.35 -11.72 -6.81
N PHE A 254 -19.13 -11.81 -5.50
CA PHE A 254 -17.86 -12.28 -4.96
C PHE A 254 -17.58 -13.74 -5.33
N TYR A 255 -18.60 -14.60 -5.23
CA TYR A 255 -18.45 -16.00 -5.62
C TYR A 255 -18.04 -16.13 -7.08
N LYS A 256 -18.69 -15.36 -7.98
CA LYS A 256 -18.29 -15.34 -9.39
C LYS A 256 -16.86 -14.83 -9.60
N SER A 257 -16.44 -13.84 -8.81
CA SER A 257 -15.08 -13.31 -8.91
C SER A 257 -13.99 -14.35 -8.53
N THR A 258 -14.31 -15.34 -7.68
CA THR A 258 -13.35 -16.39 -7.30
C THR A 258 -12.96 -17.35 -8.42
N TRP A 259 -13.65 -17.29 -9.56
CA TRP A 259 -13.34 -18.11 -10.74
C TRP A 259 -12.12 -17.57 -11.50
N SER A 260 -11.70 -16.36 -11.21
CA SER A 260 -10.48 -15.76 -11.75
C SER A 260 -9.36 -15.78 -10.70
N ALA A 261 -8.16 -16.21 -11.10
CA ALA A 261 -7.02 -16.31 -10.18
C ALA A 261 -6.64 -14.98 -9.54
N GLU A 262 -6.79 -13.86 -10.26
CA GLU A 262 -6.45 -12.51 -9.80
C GLU A 262 -7.31 -12.03 -8.62
N THR A 263 -8.58 -12.42 -8.58
CA THR A 263 -9.54 -11.99 -7.55
C THR A 263 -9.94 -13.11 -6.59
N GLN A 264 -9.36 -14.31 -6.74
CA GLN A 264 -9.75 -15.49 -5.97
C GLN A 264 -9.52 -15.31 -4.47
N SER A 265 -8.35 -14.83 -4.05
CA SER A 265 -8.07 -14.59 -2.63
C SER A 265 -9.02 -13.56 -2.03
N ALA A 266 -9.15 -12.40 -2.67
CA ALA A 266 -9.99 -11.32 -2.18
C ALA A 266 -11.48 -11.70 -2.19
N GLY A 267 -11.94 -12.40 -3.22
CA GLY A 267 -13.31 -12.91 -3.32
C GLY A 267 -13.65 -13.89 -2.20
N PHE A 268 -12.80 -14.88 -1.94
CA PHE A 268 -13.01 -15.82 -0.83
C PHE A 268 -12.94 -15.14 0.54
N PHE A 269 -12.08 -14.13 0.70
CA PHE A 269 -12.03 -13.38 1.95
C PHE A 269 -13.35 -12.62 2.23
N TRP A 270 -13.94 -12.00 1.21
CA TRP A 270 -15.24 -11.35 1.35
C TRP A 270 -16.40 -12.35 1.55
N LEU A 271 -16.37 -13.50 0.90
CA LEU A 271 -17.31 -14.58 1.16
C LEU A 271 -17.24 -15.05 2.61
N ALA A 272 -16.02 -15.18 3.16
CA ALA A 272 -15.82 -15.52 4.57
C ALA A 272 -16.44 -14.47 5.50
N ARG A 273 -16.26 -13.16 5.22
CA ARG A 273 -16.89 -12.09 5.99
C ARG A 273 -18.42 -12.17 5.93
N LEU A 274 -19.00 -12.38 4.75
CA LEU A 274 -20.45 -12.47 4.59
C LEU A 274 -21.03 -13.72 5.29
N ALA A 275 -20.38 -14.87 5.19
CA ALA A 275 -20.78 -16.07 5.93
C ALA A 275 -20.68 -15.86 7.45
N CYS A 276 -19.59 -15.23 7.93
CA CYS A 276 -19.42 -14.88 9.33
C CYS A 276 -20.55 -13.96 9.86
N ARG A 277 -20.97 -12.95 9.08
CA ARG A 277 -22.10 -12.06 9.41
C ARG A 277 -23.41 -12.83 9.61
N ARG A 278 -23.61 -13.92 8.84
CA ARG A 278 -24.79 -14.78 8.97
C ARG A 278 -24.71 -15.75 10.15
N GLY A 279 -23.54 -15.84 10.80
CA GLY A 279 -23.27 -16.80 11.85
C GLY A 279 -22.86 -18.19 11.35
N ASP A 280 -22.64 -18.35 10.04
CA ASP A 280 -22.20 -19.60 9.40
C ASP A 280 -20.67 -19.75 9.53
N TYR A 281 -20.19 -19.96 10.76
CA TYR A 281 -18.75 -19.91 11.06
C TYR A 281 -17.94 -21.03 10.40
N GLU A 282 -18.53 -22.20 10.21
CA GLU A 282 -17.91 -23.32 9.49
C GLU A 282 -17.70 -22.97 8.03
N GLU A 283 -18.74 -22.42 7.35
CA GLU A 283 -18.63 -21.98 5.95
C GLU A 283 -17.63 -20.81 5.83
N ALA A 284 -17.67 -19.88 6.78
CA ALA A 284 -16.73 -18.77 6.82
C ALA A 284 -15.28 -19.25 6.94
N LEU A 285 -15.02 -20.29 7.77
CA LEU A 285 -13.71 -20.90 7.93
C LEU A 285 -13.23 -21.54 6.63
N GLU A 286 -14.10 -22.28 5.92
CA GLU A 286 -13.74 -22.84 4.60
C GLU A 286 -13.34 -21.76 3.61
N TYR A 287 -14.08 -20.66 3.55
CA TYR A 287 -13.78 -19.59 2.61
C TYR A 287 -12.48 -18.86 2.97
N VAL A 288 -12.23 -18.56 4.24
CA VAL A 288 -10.99 -17.88 4.62
C VAL A 288 -9.76 -18.77 4.38
N GLU A 289 -9.89 -20.09 4.55
CA GLU A 289 -8.82 -21.03 4.20
C GLU A 289 -8.54 -21.04 2.71
N LYS A 290 -9.57 -21.06 1.85
CA LYS A 290 -9.43 -20.93 0.39
C LYS A 290 -8.75 -19.60 0.00
N SER A 291 -9.05 -18.51 0.70
CA SER A 291 -8.38 -17.23 0.51
C SER A 291 -6.89 -17.32 0.84
N LEU A 292 -6.55 -17.91 1.98
CA LEU A 292 -5.17 -18.03 2.47
C LEU A 292 -4.29 -18.96 1.63
N ILE A 293 -4.87 -19.97 0.95
CA ILE A 293 -4.14 -20.80 -0.02
C ILE A 293 -3.54 -19.93 -1.15
N ARG A 294 -4.22 -18.86 -1.54
CA ARG A 294 -3.81 -17.96 -2.62
C ARG A 294 -2.99 -16.77 -2.15
N ASN A 295 -3.23 -16.32 -0.94
CA ASN A 295 -2.49 -15.22 -0.32
C ASN A 295 -2.20 -15.55 1.14
N TRP A 296 -1.11 -16.28 1.34
CA TRP A 296 -0.67 -16.76 2.66
C TRP A 296 -0.38 -15.63 3.65
N HIS A 297 0.08 -14.47 3.15
CA HIS A 297 0.42 -13.29 3.95
C HIS A 297 -0.74 -12.32 4.17
N ASN A 298 -1.97 -12.69 3.85
CA ASN A 298 -3.15 -11.88 4.18
C ASN A 298 -3.40 -11.91 5.69
N MET A 299 -2.82 -10.95 6.43
CA MET A 299 -2.93 -10.90 7.90
C MET A 299 -4.37 -10.67 8.37
N ASN A 300 -5.19 -9.92 7.62
CA ASN A 300 -6.62 -9.77 7.93
C ASN A 300 -7.38 -11.10 7.77
N GLY A 301 -7.04 -11.88 6.74
CA GLY A 301 -7.56 -13.24 6.57
C GLY A 301 -7.13 -14.18 7.70
N ARG A 302 -5.89 -14.07 8.15
CA ARG A 302 -5.37 -14.83 9.30
C ARG A 302 -6.06 -14.45 10.61
N THR A 303 -6.27 -13.16 10.83
CA THR A 303 -7.04 -12.66 11.99
C THR A 303 -8.47 -13.23 11.99
N LEU A 304 -9.16 -13.14 10.84
CA LEU A 304 -10.50 -13.69 10.71
C LEU A 304 -10.53 -15.21 10.96
N LYS A 305 -9.54 -15.96 10.44
CA LYS A 305 -9.43 -17.39 10.71
C LYS A 305 -9.25 -17.68 12.20
N ALA A 306 -8.38 -16.93 12.89
CA ALA A 306 -8.18 -17.11 14.34
C ALA A 306 -9.47 -16.80 15.12
N ALA A 307 -10.18 -15.71 14.77
CA ALA A 307 -11.46 -15.37 15.36
C ALA A 307 -12.53 -16.47 15.13
N LEU A 308 -12.60 -17.02 13.92
CA LEU A 308 -13.53 -18.11 13.58
C LEU A 308 -13.22 -19.39 14.36
N LEU A 309 -11.94 -19.77 14.49
CA LEU A 309 -11.54 -20.91 15.31
C LEU A 309 -11.99 -20.72 16.77
N ARG A 310 -11.78 -19.53 17.35
CA ARG A 310 -12.26 -19.19 18.69
C ARG A 310 -13.79 -19.28 18.79
N LYS A 311 -14.54 -18.75 17.81
CA LYS A 311 -16.03 -18.82 17.79
C LYS A 311 -16.54 -20.25 17.68
N LEU A 312 -15.81 -21.13 17.02
CA LEU A 312 -16.11 -22.56 16.91
C LEU A 312 -15.63 -23.37 18.14
N GLY A 313 -14.99 -22.74 19.12
CA GLY A 313 -14.43 -23.40 20.31
C GLY A 313 -13.18 -24.24 20.05
N ALA A 314 -12.52 -24.01 18.91
CA ALA A 314 -11.26 -24.66 18.56
C ALA A 314 -10.07 -23.92 19.14
N ASP A 315 -8.99 -24.64 19.45
CA ASP A 315 -7.73 -24.02 19.87
C ASP A 315 -7.01 -23.38 18.69
N ALA A 316 -6.88 -22.04 18.74
CA ALA A 316 -6.19 -21.25 17.73
C ALA A 316 -4.73 -20.93 18.10
N SER A 317 -4.23 -21.35 19.28
CA SER A 317 -2.95 -20.87 19.83
C SER A 317 -1.76 -21.12 18.92
N ALA A 318 -1.64 -22.33 18.36
CA ALA A 318 -0.55 -22.67 17.45
C ALA A 318 -0.61 -21.84 16.14
N PHE A 319 -1.81 -21.62 15.61
CA PHE A 319 -2.01 -20.82 14.41
C PHE A 319 -1.72 -19.34 14.66
N VAL A 320 -2.15 -18.78 15.79
CA VAL A 320 -1.85 -17.38 16.17
C VAL A 320 -0.34 -17.20 16.37
N ALA A 321 0.35 -18.16 17.00
CA ALA A 321 1.81 -18.11 17.15
C ALA A 321 2.52 -18.09 15.78
N GLU A 322 2.04 -18.87 14.80
CA GLU A 322 2.55 -18.84 13.42
C GLU A 322 2.30 -17.46 12.78
N CYS A 323 1.12 -16.87 12.96
CA CYS A 323 0.81 -15.55 12.44
C CYS A 323 1.73 -14.46 12.99
N LEU A 324 1.99 -14.50 14.31
CA LEU A 324 2.88 -13.53 14.98
C LEU A 324 4.36 -13.75 14.65
N ALA A 325 4.75 -14.96 14.21
CA ALA A 325 6.08 -15.21 13.67
C ALA A 325 6.25 -14.56 12.27
N ILE A 326 5.18 -14.43 11.49
CA ILE A 326 5.18 -13.74 10.20
C ILE A 326 5.16 -12.22 10.40
N ASP A 327 4.21 -11.73 11.21
CA ASP A 327 4.05 -10.32 11.52
C ASP A 327 3.80 -10.12 13.02
N PRO A 328 4.86 -9.80 13.80
CA PRO A 328 4.74 -9.59 15.25
C PRO A 328 3.96 -8.32 15.62
N LEU A 329 3.63 -7.45 14.65
CA LEU A 329 2.84 -6.23 14.85
C LEU A 329 1.39 -6.37 14.38
N SER A 330 0.96 -7.56 13.96
CA SER A 330 -0.43 -7.80 13.57
C SER A 330 -1.38 -7.62 14.76
N GLN A 331 -2.06 -6.47 14.80
CA GLN A 331 -2.95 -6.11 15.91
C GLN A 331 -4.10 -7.09 16.08
N GLY A 332 -4.64 -7.62 14.98
CA GLY A 332 -5.70 -8.62 15.05
C GLY A 332 -5.23 -9.93 15.63
N CYS A 333 -4.03 -10.42 15.25
CA CYS A 333 -3.48 -11.65 15.82
C CYS A 333 -3.08 -11.48 17.30
N LEU A 334 -2.57 -10.29 17.69
CA LEU A 334 -2.31 -9.97 19.10
C LEU A 334 -3.61 -9.91 19.92
N TYR A 335 -4.69 -9.37 19.34
CA TYR A 335 -6.00 -9.39 19.99
C TYR A 335 -6.52 -10.83 20.18
N GLU A 336 -6.45 -11.67 19.16
CA GLU A 336 -6.88 -13.07 19.27
C GLU A 336 -6.01 -13.86 20.27
N GLN A 337 -4.71 -13.57 20.37
CA GLN A 337 -3.86 -14.11 21.41
C GLN A 337 -4.34 -13.67 22.79
N ALA A 338 -4.62 -12.38 22.98
CA ALA A 338 -5.12 -11.83 24.25
C ALA A 338 -6.43 -12.49 24.69
N MET A 339 -7.34 -12.73 23.74
CA MET A 339 -8.61 -13.41 24.02
C MET A 339 -8.42 -14.88 24.41
N ALA A 340 -7.45 -15.57 23.83
CA ALA A 340 -7.13 -16.96 24.17
C ALA A 340 -6.41 -17.09 25.52
N GLU A 341 -5.48 -16.20 25.82
CA GLU A 341 -4.65 -16.23 27.02
C GLU A 341 -5.30 -15.54 28.25
N GLY A 342 -6.33 -14.70 28.02
CA GLY A 342 -6.96 -13.88 29.06
C GLY A 342 -6.06 -12.76 29.57
N SER A 343 -5.08 -12.30 28.78
CA SER A 343 -4.17 -11.21 29.11
C SER A 343 -4.05 -10.23 27.95
N GLU A 344 -4.47 -9.00 28.17
CA GLU A 344 -4.50 -7.94 27.15
C GLU A 344 -3.25 -7.04 27.15
N GLU A 345 -2.31 -7.27 28.08
CA GLU A 345 -1.20 -6.33 28.32
C GLU A 345 -0.36 -6.08 27.08
N LEU A 346 0.05 -7.13 26.36
CA LEU A 346 0.88 -7.03 25.17
C LEU A 346 0.12 -6.35 24.02
N TRP A 347 -1.13 -6.74 23.79
CA TRP A 347 -1.98 -6.17 22.77
C TRP A 347 -2.18 -4.66 23.01
N LEU A 348 -2.61 -4.26 24.21
CA LEU A 348 -2.85 -2.85 24.56
C LEU A 348 -1.56 -2.01 24.48
N LYS A 349 -0.43 -2.55 24.91
CA LYS A 349 0.86 -1.90 24.75
C LYS A 349 1.20 -1.61 23.30
N THR A 350 0.87 -2.51 22.38
CA THR A 350 1.14 -2.37 20.95
C THR A 350 0.14 -1.41 20.28
N MET A 351 -1.13 -1.42 20.75
CA MET A 351 -2.17 -0.47 20.30
C MET A 351 -1.85 0.97 20.73
N ARG A 352 -1.03 1.15 21.77
CA ARG A 352 -0.69 2.46 22.36
C ARG A 352 -1.96 3.18 22.86
N THR A 353 -1.95 4.51 22.80
CA THR A 353 -3.13 5.36 23.17
C THR A 353 -3.82 5.95 21.94
N GLU A 354 -3.52 5.43 20.76
CA GLU A 354 -3.94 6.01 19.49
C GLU A 354 -5.33 5.47 19.09
N SER A 355 -6.36 6.32 19.17
CA SER A 355 -7.73 5.95 18.81
C SER A 355 -7.85 5.37 17.40
N HIS A 356 -7.02 5.82 16.48
CA HIS A 356 -7.00 5.33 15.10
C HIS A 356 -6.73 3.82 15.02
N ASN A 357 -5.76 3.30 15.79
CA ASN A 357 -5.45 1.86 15.80
C ASN A 357 -6.65 1.02 16.25
N PHE A 358 -7.39 1.48 17.27
CA PHE A 358 -8.59 0.80 17.76
C PHE A 358 -9.73 0.83 16.73
N LYS A 359 -9.93 1.96 16.04
CA LYS A 359 -10.93 2.07 14.98
C LYS A 359 -10.60 1.16 13.79
N GLU A 360 -9.33 1.12 13.35
CA GLU A 360 -8.88 0.25 12.26
C GLU A 360 -9.13 -1.22 12.58
N LEU A 361 -8.72 -1.66 13.77
CA LEU A 361 -8.95 -3.04 14.18
C LEU A 361 -10.45 -3.35 14.34
N ALA A 362 -11.21 -2.48 14.98
CA ALA A 362 -12.65 -2.68 15.17
C ALA A 362 -13.40 -2.78 13.84
N GLN A 363 -12.98 -2.02 12.81
CA GLN A 363 -13.61 -2.06 11.50
C GLN A 363 -13.50 -3.46 10.86
N GLU A 364 -12.39 -4.17 11.01
CA GLU A 364 -12.24 -5.54 10.51
C GLU A 364 -13.28 -6.49 11.13
N TYR A 365 -13.55 -6.35 12.44
CA TYR A 365 -14.55 -7.15 13.15
C TYR A 365 -15.98 -6.72 12.80
N ILE A 366 -16.23 -5.41 12.60
CA ILE A 366 -17.53 -4.89 12.11
C ILE A 366 -17.83 -5.49 10.73
N GLU A 367 -16.86 -5.49 9.83
CA GLU A 367 -16.99 -6.05 8.49
C GLU A 367 -17.30 -7.56 8.48
N ALA A 368 -16.87 -8.27 9.50
CA ALA A 368 -17.19 -9.68 9.69
C ALA A 368 -18.45 -9.94 10.53
N GLY A 369 -19.14 -8.88 11.04
CA GLY A 369 -20.32 -9.00 11.91
C GLY A 369 -20.01 -9.44 13.34
N LEU A 370 -18.73 -9.42 13.72
CA LEU A 370 -18.27 -9.77 15.07
C LEU A 370 -18.37 -8.58 16.02
N TYR A 371 -19.60 -8.12 16.24
CA TYR A 371 -19.89 -6.86 16.93
C TYR A 371 -19.43 -6.84 18.41
N GLU A 372 -19.49 -7.96 19.13
CA GLU A 372 -19.02 -8.01 20.51
C GLU A 372 -17.51 -7.75 20.59
N ASP A 373 -16.75 -8.35 19.68
CA ASP A 373 -15.31 -8.13 19.59
C ASP A 373 -14.99 -6.67 19.22
N ALA A 374 -15.73 -6.09 18.26
CA ALA A 374 -15.58 -4.69 17.88
C ALA A 374 -15.89 -3.72 19.03
N ILE A 375 -16.95 -4.00 19.82
CA ILE A 375 -17.28 -3.23 21.01
C ILE A 375 -16.13 -3.32 22.02
N HIS A 376 -15.66 -4.52 22.34
CA HIS A 376 -14.57 -4.74 23.28
C HIS A 376 -13.30 -3.97 22.86
N ILE A 377 -12.93 -4.03 21.58
CA ILE A 377 -11.78 -3.30 21.04
C ILE A 377 -11.94 -1.78 21.22
N LEU A 378 -13.11 -1.24 20.86
CA LEU A 378 -13.35 0.20 20.98
C LEU A 378 -13.46 0.66 22.45
N GLU A 379 -14.05 -0.17 23.32
CA GLU A 379 -14.13 0.14 24.76
C GLU A 379 -12.76 0.15 25.43
N ALA A 380 -11.84 -0.71 24.99
CA ALA A 380 -10.46 -0.72 25.46
C ALA A 380 -9.64 0.52 25.04
N CYS A 381 -10.11 1.34 24.10
CA CYS A 381 -9.43 2.57 23.71
C CYS A 381 -9.42 3.57 24.90
N PRO A 382 -8.25 3.96 25.41
CA PRO A 382 -8.17 4.81 26.60
C PRO A 382 -8.59 6.26 26.36
N LYS A 383 -8.42 6.76 25.12
CA LYS A 383 -8.79 8.12 24.71
C LYS A 383 -9.65 8.05 23.45
N LYS A 384 -10.95 7.92 23.64
CA LYS A 384 -11.91 7.86 22.54
C LYS A 384 -12.13 9.23 21.92
N ASP A 385 -11.89 9.33 20.63
CA ASP A 385 -12.30 10.48 19.81
C ASP A 385 -13.80 10.38 19.45
N PRO A 386 -14.40 11.42 18.87
CA PRO A 386 -15.80 11.40 18.45
C PRO A 386 -16.17 10.22 17.57
N ILE A 387 -15.31 9.84 16.60
CA ILE A 387 -15.58 8.72 15.67
C ILE A 387 -15.57 7.37 16.41
N CYS A 388 -14.74 7.18 17.43
CA CYS A 388 -14.81 5.98 18.28
C CYS A 388 -16.19 5.85 18.95
N TRP A 389 -16.73 6.92 19.51
CA TRP A 389 -18.04 6.93 20.14
C TRP A 389 -19.17 6.71 19.13
N TYR A 390 -19.10 7.36 17.98
CA TYR A 390 -20.08 7.19 16.90
C TYR A 390 -20.07 5.76 16.37
N THR A 391 -18.89 5.16 16.24
CA THR A 391 -18.76 3.75 15.81
C THR A 391 -19.37 2.80 16.83
N LEU A 392 -19.15 3.02 18.14
CA LEU A 392 -19.82 2.25 19.19
C LEU A 392 -21.35 2.39 19.08
N GLY A 393 -21.84 3.61 18.94
CA GLY A 393 -23.27 3.86 18.76
C GLY A 393 -23.85 3.20 17.52
N TYR A 394 -23.11 3.22 16.40
CA TYR A 394 -23.47 2.51 15.19
C TYR A 394 -23.60 0.99 15.43
N ILE A 395 -22.62 0.38 16.12
CA ILE A 395 -22.69 -1.06 16.43
C ILE A 395 -23.89 -1.35 17.33
N TYR A 396 -24.15 -0.55 18.35
CA TYR A 396 -25.32 -0.72 19.22
C TYR A 396 -26.65 -0.58 18.44
N THR A 397 -26.69 0.29 17.42
CA THR A 397 -27.85 0.37 16.51
C THR A 397 -28.02 -0.92 15.70
N GLN A 398 -26.94 -1.51 15.18
CA GLN A 398 -27.02 -2.80 14.48
C GLN A 398 -27.49 -3.96 15.38
N LYS A 399 -27.26 -3.86 16.69
CA LYS A 399 -27.71 -4.81 17.72
C LYS A 399 -29.09 -4.48 18.30
N GLU A 400 -29.77 -3.45 17.79
CA GLU A 400 -31.05 -2.96 18.29
C GLU A 400 -31.01 -2.46 19.78
N GLU A 401 -29.82 -2.17 20.28
CA GLU A 401 -29.59 -1.64 21.64
C GLU A 401 -29.70 -0.09 21.65
N ASN A 402 -30.86 0.43 21.26
CA ASN A 402 -31.06 1.85 20.96
C ASN A 402 -30.67 2.81 22.09
N LYS A 403 -30.87 2.42 23.35
CA LYS A 403 -30.49 3.26 24.51
C LYS A 403 -28.97 3.47 24.55
N LYS A 404 -28.19 2.39 24.42
CA LYS A 404 -26.73 2.47 24.38
C LYS A 404 -26.22 3.23 23.16
N ALA A 405 -26.92 3.06 22.01
CA ALA A 405 -26.62 3.79 20.80
C ALA A 405 -26.73 5.30 21.03
N THR A 406 -27.85 5.77 21.58
CA THR A 406 -28.06 7.20 21.90
C THR A 406 -27.00 7.72 22.87
N GLU A 407 -26.75 7.00 23.97
CA GLU A 407 -25.73 7.39 24.97
C GLU A 407 -24.31 7.51 24.32
N ALA A 408 -23.97 6.63 23.39
CA ALA A 408 -22.70 6.69 22.69
C ALA A 408 -22.66 7.89 21.71
N PHE A 409 -23.74 8.15 20.99
CA PHE A 409 -23.83 9.30 20.08
C PHE A 409 -23.69 10.63 20.84
N GLU A 410 -24.38 10.79 21.99
CA GLU A 410 -24.26 11.98 22.85
C GLU A 410 -22.84 12.19 23.36
N LYS A 411 -22.14 11.11 23.72
CA LYS A 411 -20.72 11.17 24.09
C LYS A 411 -19.84 11.61 22.91
N GLY A 412 -20.14 11.16 21.70
CA GLY A 412 -19.44 11.58 20.48
C GLY A 412 -19.61 13.06 20.20
N GLU A 413 -20.83 13.61 20.39
CA GLU A 413 -21.13 15.03 20.21
C GLU A 413 -20.36 15.92 21.19
N THR A 414 -20.01 15.42 22.37
CA THR A 414 -19.33 16.18 23.44
C THR A 414 -17.84 15.86 23.57
N ALA A 415 -17.34 14.86 22.83
CA ALA A 415 -15.94 14.46 22.88
C ALA A 415 -15.02 15.52 22.25
N CYS A 416 -13.75 15.56 22.69
CA CYS A 416 -12.76 16.48 22.18
C CYS A 416 -12.55 16.27 20.66
N PRO A 417 -12.70 17.31 19.83
CA PRO A 417 -12.57 17.22 18.39
C PRO A 417 -11.13 17.20 17.89
N ASP A 418 -10.16 17.43 18.77
CA ASP A 418 -8.75 17.57 18.40
C ASP A 418 -8.23 16.28 17.74
N TYR A 419 -7.59 16.44 16.59
CA TYR A 419 -7.01 15.35 15.80
C TYR A 419 -8.02 14.28 15.33
N CYS A 420 -9.32 14.63 15.25
CA CYS A 420 -10.37 13.76 14.74
C CYS A 420 -10.63 14.05 13.25
N PHE A 421 -10.19 13.18 12.37
CA PHE A 421 -10.27 13.33 10.92
C PHE A 421 -10.91 12.08 10.30
N PRO A 422 -12.23 12.04 10.09
CA PRO A 422 -12.87 10.95 9.39
C PRO A 422 -12.35 10.89 7.94
N ASN A 423 -12.02 9.68 7.47
CA ASN A 423 -11.41 9.49 6.15
C ASN A 423 -11.90 8.23 5.41
N ARG A 424 -12.56 7.30 6.10
CA ARG A 424 -13.06 6.06 5.52
C ARG A 424 -14.43 6.24 4.88
N VAL A 425 -14.69 5.50 3.80
CA VAL A 425 -16.01 5.51 3.15
C VAL A 425 -17.08 4.94 4.09
N GLU A 426 -16.74 3.96 4.90
CA GLU A 426 -17.61 3.33 5.89
C GLU A 426 -18.09 4.32 6.96
N GLU A 427 -17.30 5.33 7.28
CA GLU A 427 -17.64 6.36 8.27
C GLU A 427 -18.78 7.27 7.78
N ILE A 428 -19.06 7.35 6.47
CA ILE A 428 -20.23 8.05 5.93
C ILE A 428 -21.49 7.42 6.54
N ARG A 429 -21.63 6.10 6.46
CA ARG A 429 -22.77 5.37 7.00
C ARG A 429 -22.87 5.46 8.51
N ILE A 430 -21.73 5.45 9.22
CA ILE A 430 -21.69 5.65 10.68
C ILE A 430 -22.26 7.02 11.02
N LEU A 431 -21.75 8.08 10.40
CA LEU A 431 -22.18 9.46 10.65
C LEU A 431 -23.65 9.71 10.25
N GLU A 432 -24.11 9.16 9.13
CA GLU A 432 -25.53 9.19 8.73
C GLU A 432 -26.42 8.49 9.77
N THR A 433 -25.95 7.40 10.38
CA THR A 433 -26.68 6.69 11.44
C THR A 433 -26.79 7.56 12.70
N VAL A 434 -25.73 8.29 13.07
CA VAL A 434 -25.75 9.25 14.19
C VAL A 434 -26.80 10.34 13.93
N ILE A 435 -26.73 10.96 12.75
CA ILE A 435 -27.66 12.04 12.36
C ILE A 435 -29.13 11.56 12.34
N ALA A 436 -29.36 10.33 11.93
CA ALA A 436 -30.71 9.75 11.97
C ALA A 436 -31.18 9.39 13.39
N GLY A 437 -30.26 9.10 14.30
CA GLY A 437 -30.53 8.66 15.67
C GLY A 437 -30.62 9.77 16.70
N LEU A 438 -30.09 10.97 16.42
CA LEU A 438 -30.13 12.13 17.30
C LEU A 438 -30.96 13.28 16.69
N PRO A 439 -31.84 13.93 17.47
CA PRO A 439 -32.58 15.10 17.00
C PRO A 439 -31.69 16.30 16.66
N GLN A 440 -30.57 16.43 17.34
CA GLN A 440 -29.54 17.44 17.10
C GLN A 440 -28.17 16.78 17.15
N ALA A 441 -27.42 16.86 16.04
CA ALA A 441 -26.11 16.24 15.89
C ALA A 441 -25.13 17.16 15.15
N PRO A 442 -24.87 18.39 15.66
CA PRO A 442 -24.04 19.37 14.94
C PRO A 442 -22.64 18.89 14.68
N MET A 443 -22.04 18.14 15.60
CA MET A 443 -20.68 17.61 15.38
C MET A 443 -20.66 16.47 14.37
N ALA A 444 -21.66 15.58 14.36
CA ALA A 444 -21.76 14.56 13.32
C ALA A 444 -21.95 15.18 11.93
N HIS A 445 -22.76 16.26 11.81
CA HIS A 445 -22.87 17.02 10.57
C HIS A 445 -21.54 17.68 10.18
N TYR A 446 -20.80 18.24 11.11
CA TYR A 446 -19.47 18.80 10.85
C TYR A 446 -18.50 17.75 10.31
N TYR A 447 -18.40 16.58 10.93
CA TYR A 447 -17.52 15.52 10.49
C TYR A 447 -17.95 14.92 9.15
N LEU A 448 -19.25 14.74 8.93
CA LEU A 448 -19.76 14.26 7.65
C LEU A 448 -19.48 15.26 6.52
N GLY A 449 -19.63 16.55 6.78
CA GLY A 449 -19.26 17.60 5.84
C GLY A 449 -17.78 17.53 5.46
N ASN A 450 -16.88 17.36 6.44
CA ASN A 450 -15.45 17.22 6.21
C ASN A 450 -15.13 15.99 5.36
N LEU A 451 -15.74 14.85 5.69
CA LEU A 451 -15.54 13.59 4.95
C LEU A 451 -16.07 13.69 3.52
N LEU A 452 -17.26 14.22 3.32
CA LEU A 452 -17.83 14.39 1.99
C LEU A 452 -17.03 15.37 1.12
N TYR A 453 -16.45 16.40 1.74
CA TYR A 453 -15.55 17.32 1.03
C TYR A 453 -14.28 16.60 0.54
N ASP A 454 -13.65 15.79 1.37
CA ASP A 454 -12.53 14.94 0.96
C ASP A 454 -12.93 13.99 -0.18
N LYS A 455 -14.15 13.44 -0.11
CA LYS A 455 -14.73 12.56 -1.15
C LYS A 455 -15.25 13.33 -2.37
N LYS A 456 -14.97 14.64 -2.49
CA LYS A 456 -15.37 15.52 -3.61
C LYS A 456 -16.88 15.60 -3.83
N GLN A 457 -17.66 15.42 -2.78
CA GLN A 457 -19.12 15.64 -2.75
C GLN A 457 -19.43 17.03 -2.16
N TYR A 458 -18.93 18.07 -2.81
CA TYR A 458 -18.87 19.45 -2.27
C TYR A 458 -20.23 20.05 -1.90
N THR A 459 -21.27 19.81 -2.71
CA THR A 459 -22.62 20.33 -2.44
C THR A 459 -23.21 19.71 -1.18
N GLN A 460 -23.07 18.41 -1.02
CA GLN A 460 -23.52 17.71 0.19
C GLN A 460 -22.72 18.15 1.42
N ALA A 461 -21.39 18.31 1.25
CA ALA A 461 -20.52 18.79 2.32
C ALA A 461 -20.96 20.16 2.83
N ALA A 462 -21.23 21.12 1.92
CA ALA A 462 -21.72 22.45 2.28
C ALA A 462 -23.06 22.38 3.04
N GLY A 463 -24.02 21.59 2.57
CA GLY A 463 -25.30 21.43 3.25
C GLY A 463 -25.18 20.80 4.66
N HIS A 464 -24.19 19.93 4.88
CA HIS A 464 -23.92 19.42 6.24
C HIS A 464 -23.28 20.47 7.14
N TRP A 465 -22.36 21.29 6.64
CA TRP A 465 -21.76 22.37 7.42
C TRP A 465 -22.79 23.47 7.79
N GLU A 466 -23.73 23.80 6.89
CA GLU A 466 -24.85 24.69 7.18
C GLU A 466 -25.65 24.18 8.39
N LYS A 467 -26.08 22.91 8.36
CA LYS A 467 -26.79 22.26 9.46
C LYS A 467 -25.99 22.26 10.77
N ALA A 468 -24.67 21.99 10.69
CA ALA A 468 -23.80 22.02 11.87
C ALA A 468 -23.76 23.39 12.55
N THR A 469 -24.01 24.46 11.81
CA THR A 469 -24.06 25.84 12.37
C THR A 469 -25.45 26.26 12.84
N GLU A 470 -26.52 25.72 12.25
CA GLU A 470 -27.90 26.01 12.61
C GLU A 470 -28.30 25.34 13.94
N GLU A 471 -27.73 24.23 14.28
CA GLU A 471 -28.01 23.42 15.48
C GLU A 471 -27.19 23.85 16.71
N LYS A 472 -26.37 24.89 16.60
CA LYS A 472 -25.65 25.51 17.71
C LYS A 472 -26.57 26.53 18.40
#